data_75608da24c04d831c5a5b498ca0422de
#
_entry.id   75608da24c04d831c5a5b498ca0422de
#
_cell.length_a   1.000
_cell.length_b   1.000
_cell.length_c   1.000
_cell.angle_alpha   90.00
_cell.angle_beta   90.00
_cell.angle_gamma   90.00
#
_symmetry.space_group_name_H-M   'P 1'
#
loop_
_entity.id
_entity.type
_entity.pdbx_description
1 polymer ?
#
loop_
_entity_poly.entity_id
_entity_poly.type
_entity_poly.pdbx_seq_one_letter_code
_entity_poly.pdbx_strand_id
1 'polypeptide(L)'
;MWQDVVDLKDFYDREIGRTARHLLRARIRALWPDLTGQRLLGLGYATPYLRQFLGEAERVAAVMPAAQGVMPWPREGLGMTTLADETELPFPDNSIDRVLLVHALESSEHPSDMLGEVWRVLGGGGRLMLVVPNRRSLWSHLERTPFGHGQPFTQGQVTRLLRSRGFTPLNTDRALLFWPFSWRTWLRAAPGWERIGRRWFTPFAGVIVIEAMKQLYGAQPAKPVKRRRA
;
A
#
# COMPACT_ATOMS: atom_id res chain seq x y z
N MET A 1 1.28 15.76 -1.20
CA MET A 1 0.39 16.37 -0.19
C MET A 1 -0.54 15.31 0.38
N TRP A 2 -0.55 15.14 1.70
CA TRP A 2 -1.37 14.14 2.40
C TRP A 2 -2.85 14.53 2.37
N GLN A 3 -3.72 13.52 2.23
CA GLN A 3 -5.17 13.69 2.44
C GLN A 3 -5.49 13.56 3.92
N ASP A 4 -6.43 14.36 4.40
CA ASP A 4 -6.94 14.27 5.77
C ASP A 4 -7.57 12.90 6.04
N VAL A 5 -7.33 12.36 7.22
CA VAL A 5 -7.85 11.05 7.67
C VAL A 5 -9.38 11.03 7.70
N VAL A 6 -10.02 12.18 7.93
CA VAL A 6 -11.50 12.30 7.93
C VAL A 6 -12.04 12.15 6.53
N ASP A 7 -11.43 12.78 5.52
CA ASP A 7 -11.83 12.67 4.11
C ASP A 7 -11.68 11.23 3.61
N LEU A 8 -10.59 10.58 3.99
CA LEU A 8 -10.35 9.15 3.68
C LEU A 8 -11.44 8.27 4.30
N LYS A 9 -11.75 8.50 5.59
CA LYS A 9 -12.83 7.77 6.28
C LYS A 9 -14.16 7.98 5.57
N ASP A 10 -14.51 9.22 5.26
CA ASP A 10 -15.79 9.57 4.62
C ASP A 10 -15.91 8.92 3.23
N PHE A 11 -14.83 8.86 2.47
CA PHE A 11 -14.82 8.11 1.22
C PHE A 11 -15.11 6.62 1.45
N TYR A 12 -14.42 5.98 2.39
CA TYR A 12 -14.57 4.55 2.66
C TYR A 12 -15.90 4.18 3.35
N ASP A 13 -16.62 5.16 3.89
CA ASP A 13 -17.97 4.98 4.42
C ASP A 13 -19.06 5.09 3.32
N ARG A 14 -18.73 5.64 2.12
CA ARG A 14 -19.62 5.63 0.95
C ARG A 14 -19.67 4.27 0.28
N GLU A 15 -20.71 4.01 -0.52
CA GLU A 15 -20.93 2.72 -1.19
C GLU A 15 -19.77 2.34 -2.13
N ILE A 16 -19.26 3.29 -2.89
CA ILE A 16 -18.10 3.10 -3.77
C ILE A 16 -16.81 2.77 -2.97
N GLY A 17 -16.58 3.46 -1.88
CA GLY A 17 -15.41 3.22 -1.00
C GLY A 17 -15.50 1.87 -0.30
N ARG A 18 -16.71 1.46 0.14
CA ARG A 18 -16.94 0.11 0.71
C ARG A 18 -16.66 -0.99 -0.32
N THR A 19 -17.09 -0.79 -1.57
CA THR A 19 -16.81 -1.72 -2.67
C THR A 19 -15.32 -1.80 -2.95
N ALA A 20 -14.64 -0.66 -3.08
CA ALA A 20 -13.19 -0.60 -3.28
C ALA A 20 -12.44 -1.30 -2.14
N ARG A 21 -12.82 -1.02 -0.88
CA ARG A 21 -12.24 -1.67 0.30
C ARG A 21 -12.42 -3.18 0.27
N HIS A 22 -13.61 -3.66 -0.06
CA HIS A 22 -13.90 -5.10 -0.13
C HIS A 22 -12.99 -5.80 -1.16
N LEU A 23 -12.88 -5.25 -2.36
CA LEU A 23 -12.05 -5.81 -3.43
C LEU A 23 -10.55 -5.78 -3.07
N LEU A 24 -10.06 -4.68 -2.50
CA LEU A 24 -8.67 -4.57 -2.06
C LEU A 24 -8.35 -5.53 -0.92
N ARG A 25 -9.25 -5.67 0.07
CA ARG A 25 -9.07 -6.66 1.15
C ARG A 25 -8.91 -8.07 0.62
N ALA A 26 -9.72 -8.45 -0.35
CA ALA A 26 -9.62 -9.77 -0.98
C ALA A 26 -8.26 -9.97 -1.68
N ARG A 27 -7.68 -8.91 -2.30
CA ARG A 27 -6.35 -8.98 -2.93
C ARG A 27 -5.23 -9.08 -1.91
N ILE A 28 -5.28 -8.24 -0.88
CA ILE A 28 -4.30 -8.26 0.21
C ILE A 28 -4.31 -9.64 0.88
N ARG A 29 -5.49 -10.20 1.16
CA ARG A 29 -5.62 -11.54 1.77
C ARG A 29 -5.12 -12.65 0.83
N ALA A 30 -5.33 -12.54 -0.48
CA ALA A 30 -4.84 -13.52 -1.44
C ALA A 30 -3.30 -13.55 -1.51
N LEU A 31 -2.62 -12.40 -1.34
CA LEU A 31 -1.17 -12.30 -1.29
C LEU A 31 -0.60 -12.67 0.09
N TRP A 32 -1.34 -12.38 1.15
CA TRP A 32 -1.01 -12.73 2.54
C TRP A 32 -2.10 -13.62 3.14
N PRO A 33 -2.09 -14.92 2.82
CA PRO A 33 -3.16 -15.85 3.24
C PRO A 33 -3.12 -16.17 4.73
N ASP A 34 -1.95 -16.06 5.36
CA ASP A 34 -1.74 -16.33 6.79
C ASP A 34 -0.65 -15.41 7.34
N LEU A 35 -0.93 -14.76 8.47
CA LEU A 35 0.01 -13.93 9.22
C LEU A 35 0.18 -14.39 10.67
N THR A 36 -0.15 -15.64 10.97
CA THR A 36 0.00 -16.20 12.32
C THR A 36 1.44 -16.05 12.81
N GLY A 37 1.59 -15.51 14.04
CA GLY A 37 2.89 -15.27 14.67
C GLY A 37 3.71 -14.13 14.05
N GLN A 38 3.12 -13.30 13.18
CA GLN A 38 3.81 -12.19 12.52
C GLN A 38 3.41 -10.84 13.09
N ARG A 39 4.36 -9.91 13.14
CA ARG A 39 4.16 -8.52 13.56
C ARG A 39 3.85 -7.68 12.33
N LEU A 40 2.62 -7.14 12.27
CA LEU A 40 2.10 -6.39 11.14
C LEU A 40 2.02 -4.90 11.45
N LEU A 41 2.64 -4.08 10.60
CA LEU A 41 2.55 -2.62 10.64
C LEU A 41 1.80 -2.11 9.42
N GLY A 42 0.81 -1.25 9.64
CA GLY A 42 0.21 -0.43 8.59
C GLY A 42 0.79 0.99 8.59
N LEU A 43 1.06 1.55 7.43
CA LEU A 43 1.50 2.93 7.27
C LEU A 43 0.57 3.68 6.31
N GLY A 44 0.18 4.90 6.68
CA GLY A 44 -0.86 5.68 6.01
C GLY A 44 -2.26 5.22 6.42
N TYR A 45 -3.22 5.25 5.52
CA TYR A 45 -4.60 4.83 5.81
C TYR A 45 -4.79 3.32 5.61
N ALA A 46 -4.00 2.52 6.33
CA ALA A 46 -4.00 1.06 6.22
C ALA A 46 -5.06 0.38 7.12
N THR A 47 -5.59 1.06 8.13
CA THR A 47 -6.48 0.48 9.16
C THR A 47 -7.69 -0.30 8.62
N PRO A 48 -8.38 0.10 7.52
CA PRO A 48 -9.48 -0.71 6.98
C PRO A 48 -9.05 -2.10 6.50
N TYR A 49 -7.78 -2.26 6.17
CA TYR A 49 -7.19 -3.49 5.64
C TYR A 49 -6.50 -4.34 6.70
N LEU A 50 -6.01 -3.72 7.77
CA LEU A 50 -5.40 -4.43 8.91
C LEU A 50 -6.43 -5.25 9.69
N ARG A 51 -7.68 -4.82 9.73
CA ARG A 51 -8.76 -5.46 10.50
C ARG A 51 -8.91 -6.97 10.24
N GLN A 52 -8.61 -7.42 9.02
CA GLN A 52 -8.72 -8.83 8.66
C GLN A 52 -7.64 -9.73 9.28
N PHE A 53 -6.61 -9.15 9.88
CA PHE A 53 -5.49 -9.83 10.51
C PHE A 53 -5.50 -9.72 12.04
N LEU A 54 -6.50 -9.01 12.61
CA LEU A 54 -6.70 -8.97 14.07
C LEU A 54 -7.06 -10.37 14.58
N GLY A 55 -6.39 -10.81 15.64
CA GLY A 55 -6.57 -12.15 16.21
C GLY A 55 -5.80 -13.27 15.48
N GLU A 56 -5.14 -12.95 14.35
CA GLU A 56 -4.28 -13.86 13.61
C GLU A 56 -2.80 -13.45 13.77
N ALA A 57 -2.48 -12.21 13.47
CA ALA A 57 -1.14 -11.68 13.67
C ALA A 57 -0.79 -11.58 15.17
N GLU A 58 0.48 -11.81 15.51
CA GLU A 58 0.98 -11.66 16.89
C GLU A 58 0.75 -10.24 17.41
N ARG A 59 1.07 -9.25 16.57
CA ARG A 59 0.84 -7.82 16.86
C ARG A 59 0.43 -7.09 15.60
N VAL A 60 -0.49 -6.14 15.77
CA VAL A 60 -0.89 -5.22 14.71
C VAL A 60 -0.74 -3.79 15.21
N ALA A 61 -0.09 -2.95 14.45
CA ALA A 61 0.02 -1.52 14.73
C ALA A 61 -0.24 -0.72 13.45
N ALA A 62 -0.68 0.53 13.58
CA ALA A 62 -0.82 1.45 12.47
C ALA A 62 -0.14 2.79 12.79
N VAL A 63 0.71 3.25 11.89
CA VAL A 63 1.26 4.60 11.90
C VAL A 63 0.51 5.43 10.88
N MET A 64 -0.01 6.55 11.34
CA MET A 64 -0.60 7.57 10.49
C MET A 64 0.36 8.75 10.45
N PRO A 65 0.81 9.19 9.25
CA PRO A 65 1.67 10.34 9.10
C PRO A 65 1.06 11.61 9.71
N ALA A 66 1.87 12.44 10.36
CA ALA A 66 1.40 13.63 11.06
C ALA A 66 0.59 14.57 10.15
N ALA A 67 1.00 14.70 8.89
CA ALA A 67 0.30 15.51 7.90
C ALA A 67 -1.04 14.90 7.39
N GLN A 68 -1.30 13.62 7.66
CA GLN A 68 -2.57 12.97 7.37
C GLN A 68 -3.56 13.10 8.54
N GLY A 69 -3.06 13.25 9.74
CA GLY A 69 -3.84 13.15 10.97
C GLY A 69 -4.03 11.72 11.45
N VAL A 70 -4.49 11.56 12.68
CA VAL A 70 -4.68 10.26 13.33
C VAL A 70 -6.12 10.06 13.76
N MET A 71 -6.57 8.82 13.69
CA MET A 71 -7.88 8.43 14.20
C MET A 71 -7.75 7.16 15.05
N PRO A 72 -8.49 7.08 16.18
CA PRO A 72 -8.48 5.89 17.02
C PRO A 72 -8.90 4.63 16.24
N TRP A 73 -8.09 3.59 16.36
CA TRP A 73 -8.38 2.28 15.78
C TRP A 73 -7.69 1.18 16.61
N PRO A 74 -8.32 0.01 16.81
CA PRO A 74 -9.74 -0.28 16.50
C PRO A 74 -10.71 0.59 17.32
N ARG A 75 -11.98 0.62 16.94
CA ARG A 75 -12.99 1.42 17.67
C ARG A 75 -13.23 0.92 19.09
N GLU A 76 -13.00 -0.36 19.31
CA GLU A 76 -13.20 -1.05 20.60
C GLU A 76 -11.86 -1.64 21.05
N GLY A 77 -11.58 -1.57 22.35
CA GLY A 77 -10.35 -2.08 22.95
C GLY A 77 -9.21 -1.06 22.98
N LEU A 78 -7.98 -1.58 23.14
CA LEU A 78 -6.76 -0.75 23.20
C LEU A 78 -6.45 -0.15 21.81
N GLY A 79 -6.11 1.14 21.80
CA GLY A 79 -5.70 1.83 20.57
C GLY A 79 -4.42 1.21 20.00
N MET A 80 -4.44 0.96 18.69
CA MET A 80 -3.31 0.39 17.94
C MET A 80 -2.78 1.38 16.90
N THR A 81 -3.16 2.67 17.01
CA THR A 81 -2.72 3.74 16.12
C THR A 81 -1.78 4.69 16.84
N THR A 82 -0.77 5.16 16.12
CA THR A 82 0.11 6.25 16.54
C THR A 82 0.32 7.23 15.40
N LEU A 83 0.57 8.48 15.77
CA LEU A 83 0.99 9.53 14.85
C LEU A 83 2.51 9.60 14.87
N ALA A 84 3.13 9.58 13.70
CA ALA A 84 4.59 9.75 13.57
C ALA A 84 4.94 10.34 12.20
N ASP A 85 6.19 10.76 12.05
CA ASP A 85 6.75 11.08 10.75
C ASP A 85 6.99 9.78 9.96
N GLU A 86 6.65 9.78 8.69
CA GLU A 86 6.83 8.62 7.83
C GLU A 86 8.31 8.31 7.53
N THR A 87 9.19 9.28 7.78
CA THR A 87 10.65 9.15 7.63
C THR A 87 11.36 8.83 8.95
N GLU A 88 10.61 8.75 10.07
CA GLU A 88 11.13 8.41 11.41
C GLU A 88 10.11 7.55 12.17
N LEU A 89 10.05 6.26 11.85
CA LEU A 89 9.09 5.34 12.45
C LEU A 89 9.48 4.97 13.88
N PRO A 90 8.54 5.02 14.87
CA PRO A 90 8.82 4.75 16.27
C PRO A 90 8.94 3.24 16.59
N PHE A 91 9.68 2.51 15.79
CA PHE A 91 9.93 1.08 15.94
C PHE A 91 11.43 0.79 15.88
N PRO A 92 11.91 -0.18 16.69
CA PRO A 92 13.29 -0.65 16.59
C PRO A 92 13.61 -1.25 15.22
N ASP A 93 14.89 -1.29 14.89
CA ASP A 93 15.39 -1.97 13.70
C ASP A 93 14.98 -3.45 13.72
N ASN A 94 14.59 -3.99 12.57
CA ASN A 94 14.25 -5.40 12.38
C ASN A 94 13.15 -5.93 13.32
N SER A 95 12.24 -5.07 13.77
CA SER A 95 11.19 -5.40 14.73
C SER A 95 9.86 -5.80 14.11
N ILE A 96 9.67 -5.64 12.80
CA ILE A 96 8.42 -5.85 12.07
C ILE A 96 8.61 -6.93 10.99
N ASP A 97 7.63 -7.80 10.81
CA ASP A 97 7.70 -8.88 9.80
C ASP A 97 6.95 -8.53 8.51
N ARG A 98 5.88 -7.72 8.63
CA ARG A 98 5.04 -7.29 7.51
C ARG A 98 4.72 -5.80 7.61
N VAL A 99 4.86 -5.09 6.50
CA VAL A 99 4.43 -3.69 6.40
C VAL A 99 3.44 -3.55 5.25
N LEU A 100 2.29 -2.92 5.51
CA LEU A 100 1.25 -2.60 4.53
C LEU A 100 1.15 -1.08 4.36
N LEU A 101 1.48 -0.57 3.18
CA LEU A 101 1.32 0.84 2.82
C LEU A 101 0.05 1.03 1.99
N VAL A 102 -0.85 1.90 2.46
CA VAL A 102 -2.05 2.30 1.73
C VAL A 102 -2.28 3.80 1.91
N HIS A 103 -2.49 4.52 0.84
CA HIS A 103 -2.57 5.98 0.82
C HIS A 103 -1.37 6.64 1.52
N ALA A 104 -0.19 6.13 1.24
CA ALA A 104 1.07 6.57 1.85
C ALA A 104 2.08 7.01 0.78
N LEU A 105 2.52 6.11 -0.09
CA LEU A 105 3.60 6.37 -1.04
C LEU A 105 3.29 7.53 -2.00
N GLU A 106 2.06 7.58 -2.50
CA GLU A 106 1.58 8.63 -3.42
C GLU A 106 1.44 10.00 -2.77
N SER A 107 1.31 10.03 -1.44
CA SER A 107 1.06 11.25 -0.66
C SER A 107 2.35 11.83 -0.07
N SER A 108 3.37 11.00 0.13
CA SER A 108 4.65 11.38 0.73
C SER A 108 5.44 12.35 -0.16
N GLU A 109 6.04 13.35 0.45
CA GLU A 109 6.99 14.27 -0.19
C GLU A 109 8.39 13.61 -0.30
N HIS A 110 8.68 12.68 0.60
CA HIS A 110 9.95 11.95 0.66
C HIS A 110 9.77 10.43 0.55
N PRO A 111 9.17 9.90 -0.56
CA PRO A 111 8.82 8.48 -0.67
C PRO A 111 10.04 7.56 -0.59
N SER A 112 11.20 8.07 -0.94
CA SER A 112 12.47 7.34 -0.88
C SER A 112 12.92 7.14 0.57
N ASP A 113 12.82 8.15 1.42
CA ASP A 113 13.26 8.10 2.81
C ASP A 113 12.24 7.30 3.65
N MET A 114 10.94 7.48 3.40
CA MET A 114 9.90 6.62 3.95
C MET A 114 10.18 5.12 3.68
N LEU A 115 10.55 4.75 2.45
CA LEU A 115 10.91 3.37 2.14
C LEU A 115 12.22 2.93 2.83
N GLY A 116 13.14 3.86 3.09
CA GLY A 116 14.34 3.61 3.90
C GLY A 116 13.99 3.24 5.33
N GLU A 117 13.06 3.97 5.95
CA GLU A 117 12.54 3.67 7.29
C GLU A 117 11.77 2.34 7.34
N VAL A 118 10.92 2.10 6.34
CA VAL A 118 10.24 0.80 6.22
C VAL A 118 11.26 -0.34 6.11
N TRP A 119 12.33 -0.14 5.35
CA TRP A 119 13.43 -1.12 5.26
C TRP A 119 14.12 -1.33 6.61
N ARG A 120 14.40 -0.25 7.36
CA ARG A 120 15.04 -0.32 8.68
C ARG A 120 14.23 -1.15 9.66
N VAL A 121 12.93 -0.87 9.78
CA VAL A 121 12.06 -1.55 10.76
C VAL A 121 11.71 -2.99 10.38
N LEU A 122 11.72 -3.34 9.09
CA LEU A 122 11.48 -4.71 8.64
C LEU A 122 12.61 -5.65 9.05
N GLY A 123 12.26 -6.80 9.54
CA GLY A 123 13.18 -7.90 9.84
C GLY A 123 13.80 -8.52 8.59
N GLY A 124 14.79 -9.36 8.77
CA GLY A 124 15.38 -10.14 7.69
C GLY A 124 14.36 -11.03 7.00
N GLY A 125 14.22 -10.89 5.68
CA GLY A 125 13.17 -11.58 4.92
C GLY A 125 11.76 -11.02 5.13
N GLY A 126 11.61 -9.91 5.87
CA GLY A 126 10.35 -9.21 6.04
C GLY A 126 9.78 -8.71 4.72
N ARG A 127 8.46 -8.58 4.65
CA ARG A 127 7.77 -8.24 3.41
C ARG A 127 7.01 -6.94 3.52
N LEU A 128 7.09 -6.17 2.45
CA LEU A 128 6.35 -4.94 2.23
C LEU A 128 5.27 -5.19 1.19
N MET A 129 4.05 -4.72 1.45
CA MET A 129 2.99 -4.63 0.44
C MET A 129 2.59 -3.17 0.26
N LEU A 130 2.54 -2.75 -0.99
CA LEU A 130 2.15 -1.40 -1.41
C LEU A 130 0.84 -1.46 -2.17
N VAL A 131 -0.09 -0.56 -1.85
CA VAL A 131 -1.29 -0.29 -2.65
C VAL A 131 -1.19 1.15 -3.12
N VAL A 132 -0.92 1.37 -4.39
CA VAL A 132 -0.70 2.70 -4.97
C VAL A 132 -1.63 2.96 -6.15
N PRO A 133 -2.10 4.20 -6.36
CA PRO A 133 -2.88 4.58 -7.53
C PRO A 133 -2.10 4.33 -8.83
N ASN A 134 -2.77 3.73 -9.81
CA ASN A 134 -2.19 3.51 -11.12
C ASN A 134 -2.39 4.74 -12.01
N ARG A 135 -1.31 5.35 -12.45
CA ARG A 135 -1.33 6.55 -13.31
C ARG A 135 -2.16 6.39 -14.58
N ARG A 136 -2.36 5.17 -15.09
CA ARG A 136 -3.10 4.88 -16.31
C ARG A 136 -4.60 4.66 -16.08
N SER A 137 -5.06 4.75 -14.86
CA SER A 137 -6.46 4.46 -14.51
C SER A 137 -7.33 5.72 -14.48
N LEU A 138 -8.63 5.54 -14.68
CA LEU A 138 -9.60 6.61 -14.46
C LEU A 138 -9.68 7.02 -12.97
N TRP A 139 -9.38 6.10 -12.06
CA TRP A 139 -9.38 6.39 -10.63
C TRP A 139 -8.36 7.46 -10.25
N SER A 140 -7.20 7.49 -10.90
CA SER A 140 -6.14 8.46 -10.63
C SER A 140 -6.39 9.85 -11.23
N HIS A 141 -7.46 10.03 -12.01
CA HIS A 141 -7.86 11.30 -12.60
C HIS A 141 -9.11 11.91 -11.93
N LEU A 142 -9.67 11.22 -10.94
CA LEU A 142 -10.89 11.66 -10.26
C LEU A 142 -10.57 12.13 -8.84
N GLU A 143 -10.43 13.42 -8.65
CA GLU A 143 -10.15 14.08 -7.35
C GLU A 143 -11.19 13.76 -6.26
N ARG A 144 -12.40 13.35 -6.64
CA ARG A 144 -13.44 12.91 -5.70
C ARG A 144 -13.16 11.54 -5.06
N THR A 145 -12.07 10.87 -5.44
CA THR A 145 -11.62 9.61 -4.84
C THR A 145 -10.21 9.77 -4.29
N PRO A 146 -9.85 9.08 -3.21
CA PRO A 146 -8.50 9.14 -2.65
C PRO A 146 -7.41 8.73 -3.64
N PHE A 147 -7.76 7.93 -4.63
CA PHE A 147 -6.83 7.45 -5.66
C PHE A 147 -6.51 8.53 -6.71
N GLY A 148 -7.26 9.63 -6.75
CA GLY A 148 -7.01 10.79 -7.62
C GLY A 148 -6.11 11.86 -7.01
N HIS A 149 -5.69 11.69 -5.77
CA HIS A 149 -4.81 12.62 -5.08
C HIS A 149 -3.36 12.10 -5.01
N GLY A 150 -2.43 13.03 -4.73
CA GLY A 150 -1.01 12.70 -4.65
C GLY A 150 -0.38 12.41 -6.01
N GLN A 151 0.68 11.62 -6.02
CA GLN A 151 1.43 11.28 -7.23
C GLN A 151 1.15 9.83 -7.64
N PRO A 152 0.29 9.57 -8.64
CA PRO A 152 0.04 8.22 -9.09
C PRO A 152 1.28 7.64 -9.79
N PHE A 153 1.47 6.33 -9.64
CA PHE A 153 2.64 5.63 -10.14
C PHE A 153 2.32 4.73 -11.34
N THR A 154 3.33 4.50 -12.17
CA THR A 154 3.36 3.32 -13.03
C THR A 154 4.06 2.17 -12.31
N GLN A 155 3.75 0.92 -12.68
CA GLN A 155 4.42 -0.25 -12.11
C GLN A 155 5.95 -0.16 -12.19
N GLY A 156 6.49 0.29 -13.34
CA GLY A 156 7.93 0.45 -13.53
C GLY A 156 8.56 1.48 -12.60
N GLN A 157 7.85 2.58 -12.29
CA GLN A 157 8.34 3.58 -11.35
C GLN A 157 8.43 3.00 -9.92
N VAL A 158 7.36 2.35 -9.43
CA VAL A 158 7.37 1.71 -8.11
C VAL A 158 8.44 0.63 -8.02
N THR A 159 8.55 -0.23 -9.04
CA THR A 159 9.57 -1.28 -9.08
C THR A 159 11.00 -0.73 -9.01
N ARG A 160 11.29 0.35 -9.72
CA ARG A 160 12.62 1.02 -9.65
C ARG A 160 12.88 1.62 -8.28
N LEU A 161 11.88 2.30 -7.72
CA LEU A 161 11.97 2.91 -6.40
C LEU A 161 12.20 1.85 -5.31
N LEU A 162 11.47 0.74 -5.34
CA LEU A 162 11.67 -0.38 -4.41
C LEU A 162 13.09 -0.95 -4.50
N ARG A 163 13.57 -1.22 -5.73
CA ARG A 163 14.92 -1.76 -5.93
C ARG A 163 16.02 -0.80 -5.47
N SER A 164 15.84 0.51 -5.67
CA SER A 164 16.82 1.51 -5.20
C SER A 164 16.93 1.58 -3.68
N ARG A 165 15.92 1.07 -2.96
CA ARG A 165 15.87 1.02 -1.48
C ARG A 165 16.05 -0.40 -0.91
N GLY A 166 16.63 -1.32 -1.69
CA GLY A 166 16.98 -2.66 -1.21
C GLY A 166 15.79 -3.61 -1.08
N PHE A 167 14.71 -3.38 -1.82
CA PHE A 167 13.58 -4.30 -1.91
C PHE A 167 13.60 -5.09 -3.21
N THR A 168 13.30 -6.37 -3.13
CA THR A 168 13.06 -7.24 -4.30
C THR A 168 11.56 -7.44 -4.49
N PRO A 169 10.94 -6.88 -5.55
CA PRO A 169 9.56 -7.18 -5.88
C PRO A 169 9.35 -8.68 -6.12
N LEU A 170 8.35 -9.25 -5.45
CA LEU A 170 7.99 -10.67 -5.53
C LEU A 170 6.76 -10.87 -6.41
N ASN A 171 5.68 -10.17 -6.06
CA ASN A 171 4.39 -10.29 -6.70
C ASN A 171 3.85 -8.93 -7.08
N THR A 172 3.12 -8.89 -8.19
CA THR A 172 2.37 -7.70 -8.60
C THR A 172 0.96 -8.14 -8.97
N ASP A 173 -0.02 -7.55 -8.33
CA ASP A 173 -1.44 -7.70 -8.65
C ASP A 173 -2.08 -6.33 -8.91
N ARG A 174 -3.30 -6.31 -9.36
CA ARG A 174 -4.04 -5.12 -9.71
C ARG A 174 -5.49 -5.27 -9.25
N ALA A 175 -6.08 -4.15 -8.85
CA ALA A 175 -7.46 -4.12 -8.39
C ALA A 175 -8.17 -2.85 -8.86
N LEU A 176 -9.48 -2.79 -8.60
CA LEU A 176 -10.35 -1.71 -9.03
C LEU A 176 -10.40 -1.60 -10.57
N LEU A 177 -10.69 -2.75 -11.21
CA LEU A 177 -10.87 -2.89 -12.65
C LEU A 177 -12.29 -2.50 -13.11
N PHE A 178 -13.04 -1.81 -12.28
CA PHE A 178 -14.32 -1.20 -12.58
C PHE A 178 -14.21 0.32 -12.58
N TRP A 179 -15.11 0.98 -13.27
CA TRP A 179 -15.11 2.44 -13.34
C TRP A 179 -15.72 3.03 -12.07
N PRO A 180 -15.17 4.14 -11.54
CA PRO A 180 -15.57 4.76 -10.26
C PRO A 180 -16.92 5.50 -10.37
N PHE A 181 -17.96 4.86 -10.89
CA PHE A 181 -19.31 5.38 -10.88
C PHE A 181 -20.04 4.96 -9.61
N SER A 182 -20.81 5.89 -9.05
CA SER A 182 -21.56 5.69 -7.80
C SER A 182 -22.94 5.02 -8.00
N TRP A 183 -23.27 4.52 -9.18
CA TRP A 183 -24.55 3.87 -9.45
C TRP A 183 -24.65 2.52 -8.74
N ARG A 184 -25.69 2.31 -7.96
CA ARG A 184 -25.86 1.10 -7.13
C ARG A 184 -25.82 -0.19 -7.93
N THR A 185 -26.46 -0.22 -9.11
CA THR A 185 -26.46 -1.39 -10.01
C THR A 185 -25.05 -1.71 -10.52
N TRP A 186 -24.27 -0.67 -10.84
CA TRP A 186 -22.88 -0.79 -11.29
C TRP A 186 -21.97 -1.32 -10.17
N LEU A 187 -22.12 -0.81 -8.96
CA LEU A 187 -21.32 -1.23 -7.80
C LEU A 187 -21.63 -2.66 -7.37
N ARG A 188 -22.89 -3.12 -7.50
CA ARG A 188 -23.25 -4.53 -7.26
C ARG A 188 -22.59 -5.48 -8.26
N ALA A 189 -22.38 -5.03 -9.48
CA ALA A 189 -21.71 -5.81 -10.53
C ALA A 189 -20.17 -5.72 -10.45
N ALA A 190 -19.57 -4.90 -9.55
CA ALA A 190 -18.14 -4.68 -9.46
C ALA A 190 -17.30 -5.97 -9.34
N PRO A 191 -17.69 -7.02 -8.57
CA PRO A 191 -16.94 -8.28 -8.56
C PRO A 191 -16.94 -9.01 -9.91
N GLY A 192 -17.99 -8.84 -10.72
CA GLY A 192 -18.05 -9.34 -12.09
C GLY A 192 -17.10 -8.57 -13.01
N TRP A 193 -17.14 -7.24 -12.95
CA TRP A 193 -16.24 -6.37 -13.70
C TRP A 193 -14.78 -6.60 -13.33
N GLU A 194 -14.48 -6.85 -12.06
CA GLU A 194 -13.14 -7.18 -11.59
C GLU A 194 -12.62 -8.48 -12.25
N ARG A 195 -13.48 -9.50 -12.43
CA ARG A 195 -13.10 -10.75 -13.12
C ARG A 195 -12.87 -10.55 -14.61
N ILE A 196 -13.75 -9.83 -15.29
CA ILE A 196 -13.64 -9.52 -16.72
C ILE A 196 -12.44 -8.60 -16.97
N GLY A 197 -12.30 -7.55 -16.16
CA GLY A 197 -11.23 -6.56 -16.26
C GLY A 197 -9.84 -7.17 -16.12
N ARG A 198 -9.70 -8.20 -15.26
CA ARG A 198 -8.43 -8.93 -15.13
C ARG A 198 -7.99 -9.65 -16.40
N ARG A 199 -8.93 -10.09 -17.20
CA ARG A 199 -8.62 -10.79 -18.45
C ARG A 199 -8.25 -9.81 -19.58
N TRP A 200 -8.88 -8.63 -19.64
CA TRP A 200 -8.83 -7.75 -20.81
C TRP A 200 -8.30 -6.33 -20.53
N PHE A 201 -8.48 -5.80 -19.32
CA PHE A 201 -8.24 -4.39 -19.01
C PHE A 201 -7.22 -4.16 -17.89
N THR A 202 -6.40 -5.14 -17.61
CA THR A 202 -5.39 -5.10 -16.54
C THR A 202 -4.54 -3.82 -16.50
N PRO A 203 -4.09 -3.22 -17.62
CA PRO A 203 -3.29 -1.99 -17.60
C PRO A 203 -4.01 -0.78 -17.00
N PHE A 204 -5.35 -0.78 -17.01
CA PHE A 204 -6.20 0.34 -16.57
C PHE A 204 -6.79 0.15 -15.17
N ALA A 205 -6.36 -0.86 -14.44
CA ALA A 205 -6.76 -1.07 -13.05
C ALA A 205 -6.53 0.19 -12.21
N GLY A 206 -7.45 0.47 -11.28
CA GLY A 206 -7.40 1.66 -10.40
C GLY A 206 -6.14 1.72 -9.56
N VAL A 207 -5.69 0.58 -9.07
CA VAL A 207 -4.51 0.48 -8.22
C VAL A 207 -3.58 -0.66 -8.65
N ILE A 208 -2.33 -0.49 -8.30
CA ILE A 208 -1.28 -1.51 -8.38
C ILE A 208 -1.00 -1.98 -6.95
N VAL A 209 -1.03 -3.30 -6.74
CA VAL A 209 -0.64 -3.94 -5.48
C VAL A 209 0.68 -4.65 -5.73
N ILE A 210 1.73 -4.27 -5.01
CA ILE A 210 3.06 -4.86 -5.16
C ILE A 210 3.50 -5.41 -3.81
N GLU A 211 3.87 -6.69 -3.80
CA GLU A 211 4.59 -7.30 -2.69
C GLU A 211 6.08 -7.30 -2.99
N ALA A 212 6.88 -6.90 -2.02
CA ALA A 212 8.33 -6.90 -2.11
C ALA A 212 8.96 -7.41 -0.80
N MET A 213 10.15 -7.99 -0.89
CA MET A 213 10.90 -8.53 0.24
C MET A 213 12.12 -7.66 0.52
N LYS A 214 12.43 -7.44 1.80
CA LYS A 214 13.67 -6.81 2.25
C LYS A 214 14.85 -7.68 1.84
N GLN A 215 15.79 -7.10 1.12
CA GLN A 215 17.01 -7.75 0.67
C GLN A 215 18.11 -7.54 1.71
N LEU A 216 18.62 -8.61 2.32
CA LEU A 216 19.70 -8.53 3.31
C LEU A 216 21.09 -8.47 2.68
N TYR A 217 21.25 -9.04 1.48
CA TYR A 217 22.49 -9.06 0.73
C TYR A 217 22.21 -8.67 -0.72
N GLY A 218 22.18 -7.36 -0.99
CA GLY A 218 22.33 -6.85 -2.33
C GLY A 218 23.81 -6.81 -2.67
N ALA A 219 24.32 -7.75 -3.43
CA ALA A 219 25.52 -7.47 -4.19
C ALA A 219 25.20 -6.21 -5.02
N GLN A 220 25.79 -5.05 -4.68
CA GLN A 220 25.69 -3.89 -5.51
C GLN A 220 26.19 -4.31 -6.90
N PRO A 221 25.42 -4.15 -7.99
CA PRO A 221 25.95 -4.44 -9.31
C PRO A 221 27.17 -3.56 -9.49
N ALA A 222 28.34 -4.20 -9.69
CA ALA A 222 29.59 -3.50 -9.91
C ALA A 222 29.35 -2.50 -11.06
N LYS A 223 29.64 -1.22 -10.84
CA LYS A 223 29.54 -0.20 -11.88
C LYS A 223 30.34 -0.70 -13.08
N PRO A 224 29.77 -0.71 -14.28
CA PRO A 224 30.51 -1.17 -15.46
C PRO A 224 31.76 -0.31 -15.60
N VAL A 225 32.92 -0.94 -15.47
CA VAL A 225 34.22 -0.27 -15.72
C VAL A 225 34.23 0.13 -17.18
N LYS A 226 34.17 1.43 -17.45
CA LYS A 226 34.40 1.95 -18.81
C LYS A 226 35.81 1.55 -19.23
N ARG A 227 35.96 0.50 -20.04
CA ARG A 227 37.21 0.21 -20.73
C ARG A 227 37.53 1.43 -21.62
N ARG A 228 38.57 2.19 -21.23
CA ARG A 228 39.21 3.13 -22.16
C ARG A 228 39.75 2.31 -23.34
N ARG A 229 39.21 2.55 -24.50
CA ARG A 229 39.89 2.11 -25.75
C ARG A 229 41.15 2.95 -25.86
N ALA A 230 42.29 2.26 -26.00
CA ALA A 230 43.56 2.84 -26.43
C ALA A 230 43.49 3.12 -27.93
#